data_35c9ccc9c5bb4ed08b1c25af4e18768e
#
_entry.id   35c9ccc9c5bb4ed08b1c25af4e18768e
#
_cell.length_a   1.000
_cell.length_b   1.000
_cell.length_c   1.000
_cell.angle_alpha   90.00
_cell.angle_beta   90.00
_cell.angle_gamma   90.00
#
_symmetry.space_group_name_H-M   'P 1'
#
loop_
_entity.id
_entity.type
_entity.pdbx_description
1 polymer ?
#
loop_
_entity_poly.entity_id
_entity_poly.type
_entity_poly.pdbx_seq_one_letter_code
_entity_poly.pdbx_strand_id
1 'polypeptide(L)'
;MSVRDEREPLAPRTTSLYDYALFRHGIEPDGTVPRKGFPLPDGPPPPGPGRKDRTWQQAGAEVTDALTPPLADPDPVRAAEAVHRRVAELALTHRSLCAHTARLALADEDAARRTARQLIRTGTDAAAVGVGMALLIRLGEPEDVPWLKALGMLRGLADSAIAALDPLDRQAAALLVIRVRDRSERLTPLTEAITSGDTEAVRSALLSLPDEPQAMWLARRIAEAADLRGLLRARPQDAELLALTGRLLHRMADRSDSRADVLDYRPARSVYEALVRHADRLPPTPEHRSLLLSVALDLHSGPAVLLNWRPGRRRALLDALDRLLPAAAPEPVPADRRADWFRRNRHLPFARTEQAGDPPRWELVVVHGPEDDDGIETRILIDGIPLVPALFGRGRGHPPEYLIDSGRLRATAEPREVQLCEAYCTEGCCGALYVTIRRDGDEVVWDGWRGAVGPPPPAYRFDAAAYDAELARAEQDHSWCRPARSTARLIAAGLRDRPELTARWDMTPGWIGTDRSDTDTTVVRLRYTPSAPPPGTGGSLYFEWRLPDEDGPPRARADAALRRLETQDPKTFATYRGGNAALAESLGHRPPPPAPRA
;
A
#
# COMPACT_ATOMS: atom_id res chain seq x y z
N MET A 1 45.16 -11.75 17.47
CA MET A 1 44.10 -11.79 18.53
C MET A 1 43.50 -13.16 18.56
N SER A 2 43.39 -13.78 19.73
CA SER A 2 42.79 -15.11 19.87
C SER A 2 41.28 -15.04 19.62
N VAL A 3 40.69 -16.06 18.97
CA VAL A 3 39.24 -16.21 18.77
C VAL A 3 38.43 -16.09 20.08
N ARG A 4 39.11 -16.25 21.21
CA ARG A 4 38.53 -16.07 22.56
C ARG A 4 38.24 -14.63 22.89
N ASP A 5 39.10 -13.70 22.46
CA ASP A 5 38.96 -12.23 22.77
C ASP A 5 37.83 -11.59 21.97
N GLU A 6 37.48 -12.19 20.82
CA GLU A 6 36.39 -11.69 19.97
C GLU A 6 34.98 -12.01 20.49
N ARG A 7 34.86 -12.85 21.53
CA ARG A 7 33.58 -13.29 22.12
C ARG A 7 33.34 -12.79 23.53
N GLU A 8 34.29 -12.02 24.10
CA GLU A 8 34.08 -11.48 25.45
C GLU A 8 33.00 -10.39 25.45
N PRO A 9 31.96 -10.52 26.28
CA PRO A 9 30.91 -9.52 26.37
C PRO A 9 31.46 -8.15 26.76
N LEU A 10 30.96 -7.07 26.16
CA LEU A 10 31.36 -5.68 26.45
C LEU A 10 31.07 -5.25 27.91
N ALA A 11 30.20 -5.94 28.63
CA ALA A 11 29.95 -5.75 30.04
C ALA A 11 30.27 -7.03 30.81
N PRO A 12 31.21 -6.99 31.79
CA PRO A 12 31.50 -8.15 32.63
C PRO A 12 30.26 -8.57 33.42
N ARG A 13 29.85 -9.84 33.30
CA ARG A 13 28.69 -10.48 33.97
C ARG A 13 27.38 -10.53 33.21
N THR A 14 27.29 -10.04 31.97
CA THR A 14 26.11 -10.20 31.13
C THR A 14 26.45 -10.98 29.86
N THR A 15 25.54 -11.85 29.42
CA THR A 15 25.67 -12.57 28.16
C THR A 15 25.48 -11.61 27.00
N SER A 16 26.30 -11.69 25.94
CA SER A 16 26.05 -10.92 24.72
C SER A 16 24.67 -11.25 24.14
N LEU A 17 24.03 -10.29 23.49
CA LEU A 17 22.75 -10.55 22.84
C LEU A 17 22.87 -11.59 21.74
N TYR A 18 24.04 -11.68 21.09
CA TYR A 18 24.32 -12.69 20.10
C TYR A 18 24.38 -14.12 20.71
N ASP A 19 25.12 -14.32 21.81
CA ASP A 19 25.19 -15.62 22.49
C ASP A 19 23.82 -16.00 23.06
N TYR A 20 23.06 -15.04 23.58
CA TYR A 20 21.70 -15.27 24.01
C TYR A 20 20.78 -15.69 22.86
N ALA A 21 20.90 -15.06 21.68
CA ALA A 21 20.13 -15.43 20.49
C ALA A 21 20.48 -16.85 20.02
N LEU A 22 21.77 -17.21 20.03
CA LEU A 22 22.21 -18.58 19.70
C LEU A 22 21.70 -19.62 20.71
N PHE A 23 21.71 -19.29 21.99
CA PHE A 23 21.17 -20.16 23.04
C PHE A 23 19.66 -20.39 22.82
N ARG A 24 18.89 -19.33 22.56
CA ARG A 24 17.44 -19.45 22.26
C ARG A 24 17.20 -20.32 21.03
N HIS A 25 17.97 -20.12 19.97
CA HIS A 25 17.88 -20.93 18.76
C HIS A 25 18.31 -22.40 19.02
N GLY A 26 19.32 -22.64 19.86
CA GLY A 26 19.78 -23.98 20.20
C GLY A 26 18.78 -24.78 21.07
N ILE A 27 17.98 -24.11 21.91
CA ILE A 27 16.94 -24.75 22.72
C ILE A 27 15.69 -25.09 21.90
N GLU A 28 15.33 -24.25 20.95
CA GLU A 28 14.12 -24.37 20.13
C GLU A 28 14.49 -24.25 18.64
N PRO A 29 15.30 -25.14 18.06
CA PRO A 29 15.77 -25.01 16.68
C PRO A 29 14.60 -25.07 15.67
N ASP A 30 13.56 -25.85 16.00
CA ASP A 30 12.35 -26.03 15.22
C ASP A 30 11.15 -25.27 15.83
N GLY A 31 11.40 -24.53 16.93
CA GLY A 31 10.35 -23.77 17.62
C GLY A 31 9.88 -22.57 16.82
N THR A 32 8.58 -22.31 16.91
CA THR A 32 8.00 -21.07 16.36
C THR A 32 8.57 -19.86 17.09
N VAL A 33 9.14 -18.92 16.35
CA VAL A 33 9.59 -17.65 16.92
C VAL A 33 8.38 -16.91 17.45
N PRO A 34 8.33 -16.52 18.75
CA PRO A 34 7.20 -15.77 19.28
C PRO A 34 6.95 -14.50 18.46
N ARG A 35 5.69 -14.11 18.30
CA ARG A 35 5.33 -12.85 17.64
C ARG A 35 6.17 -11.69 18.18
N LYS A 36 6.80 -10.93 17.29
CA LYS A 36 7.78 -9.87 17.58
C LYS A 36 9.15 -10.34 18.08
N GLY A 37 9.43 -11.64 18.02
CA GLY A 37 10.70 -12.20 18.45
C GLY A 37 10.78 -12.60 19.93
N PHE A 38 11.83 -13.33 20.28
CA PHE A 38 12.13 -13.70 21.67
C PHE A 38 12.36 -12.47 22.54
N PRO A 39 11.90 -12.45 23.79
CA PRO A 39 12.17 -11.33 24.70
C PRO A 39 13.68 -11.17 24.92
N LEU A 40 14.12 -9.96 25.16
CA LEU A 40 15.49 -9.68 25.59
C LEU A 40 15.74 -10.22 27.01
N PRO A 41 17.00 -10.60 27.36
CA PRO A 41 17.31 -11.17 28.67
C PRO A 41 16.94 -10.24 29.84
N ASP A 42 17.15 -8.95 29.69
CA ASP A 42 16.90 -7.94 30.74
C ASP A 42 15.51 -7.27 30.65
N GLY A 43 14.62 -7.83 29.82
CA GLY A 43 13.30 -7.25 29.55
C GLY A 43 13.34 -6.04 28.60
N PRO A 44 12.18 -5.42 28.31
CA PRO A 44 12.17 -4.22 27.49
C PRO A 44 12.86 -3.08 28.25
N PRO A 45 13.70 -2.26 27.60
CA PRO A 45 14.27 -1.09 28.22
C PRO A 45 13.13 -0.21 28.77
N PRO A 46 13.30 0.36 29.98
CA PRO A 46 12.30 1.25 30.55
C PRO A 46 11.99 2.36 29.54
N PRO A 47 10.71 2.77 29.39
CA PRO A 47 10.38 3.89 28.53
C PRO A 47 11.23 5.08 29.01
N GLY A 48 12.17 5.49 28.19
CA GLY A 48 13.02 6.64 28.50
C GLY A 48 12.15 7.86 28.78
N PRO A 49 12.58 8.80 29.63
CA PRO A 49 11.83 10.01 29.91
C PRO A 49 11.52 10.66 28.57
N GLY A 50 10.21 10.69 28.24
CA GLY A 50 9.73 11.15 26.95
C GLY A 50 10.12 12.59 26.71
N ARG A 51 11.25 12.84 26.08
CA ARG A 51 11.57 14.14 25.49
C ARG A 51 10.77 14.29 24.21
N LYS A 52 9.52 14.75 24.38
CA LYS A 52 8.58 15.01 23.27
C LYS A 52 8.99 16.18 22.36
N ASP A 53 10.05 16.92 22.69
CA ASP A 53 10.37 18.22 22.08
C ASP A 53 11.59 18.21 21.15
N ARG A 54 12.18 17.04 20.85
CA ARG A 54 13.32 16.97 19.92
C ARG A 54 12.84 16.90 18.47
N THR A 55 13.34 17.83 17.64
CA THR A 55 13.17 17.73 16.19
C THR A 55 14.04 16.60 15.62
N TRP A 56 13.68 16.10 14.46
CA TRP A 56 14.48 15.11 13.73
C TRP A 56 15.93 15.56 13.51
N GLN A 57 16.14 16.84 13.16
CA GLN A 57 17.46 17.41 12.94
C GLN A 57 18.32 17.45 14.21
N GLN A 58 17.73 17.83 15.36
CA GLN A 58 18.42 17.82 16.64
C GLN A 58 18.86 16.42 17.06
N ALA A 59 17.97 15.41 16.90
CA ALA A 59 18.32 14.03 17.18
C ALA A 59 19.47 13.54 16.26
N GLY A 60 19.48 13.94 15.00
CA GLY A 60 20.55 13.62 14.06
C GLY A 60 21.90 14.24 14.45
N ALA A 61 21.90 15.49 14.88
CA ALA A 61 23.12 16.15 15.36
C ALA A 61 23.68 15.46 16.62
N GLU A 62 22.83 15.14 17.60
CA GLU A 62 23.24 14.42 18.81
C GLU A 62 23.87 13.05 18.50
N VAL A 63 23.27 12.29 17.55
CA VAL A 63 23.82 10.99 17.12
C VAL A 63 25.17 11.17 16.42
N THR A 64 25.30 12.22 15.59
CA THR A 64 26.56 12.51 14.89
C THR A 64 27.67 12.86 15.88
N ASP A 65 27.40 13.74 16.82
CA ASP A 65 28.37 14.17 17.85
C ASP A 65 28.79 13.00 18.76
N ALA A 66 27.85 12.14 19.09
CA ALA A 66 28.12 11.00 19.97
C ALA A 66 28.89 9.88 19.29
N LEU A 67 28.55 9.55 18.03
CA LEU A 67 29.05 8.33 17.39
C LEU A 67 30.23 8.58 16.43
N THR A 68 30.37 9.76 15.82
CA THR A 68 31.47 10.01 14.88
C THR A 68 32.86 9.83 15.51
N PRO A 69 33.16 10.37 16.72
CA PRO A 69 34.48 10.20 17.32
C PRO A 69 34.87 8.74 17.61
N PRO A 70 34.02 7.91 18.26
CA PRO A 70 34.38 6.51 18.49
C PRO A 70 34.46 5.69 17.20
N LEU A 71 33.65 5.98 16.17
CA LEU A 71 33.70 5.23 14.91
C LEU A 71 34.96 5.55 14.08
N ALA A 72 35.70 6.59 14.42
CA ALA A 72 37.01 6.90 13.82
C ALA A 72 38.18 6.20 14.57
N ASP A 73 37.96 5.56 15.70
CA ASP A 73 39.01 4.81 16.42
C ASP A 73 39.37 3.54 15.62
N PRO A 74 40.66 3.32 15.30
CA PRO A 74 41.09 2.13 14.57
C PRO A 74 40.96 0.83 15.37
N ASP A 75 40.89 0.90 16.69
CA ASP A 75 40.70 -0.25 17.59
C ASP A 75 39.19 -0.53 17.76
N PRO A 76 38.67 -1.62 17.17
CA PRO A 76 37.23 -1.91 17.19
C PRO A 76 36.68 -2.21 18.60
N VAL A 77 37.51 -2.70 19.51
CA VAL A 77 37.08 -2.99 20.89
C VAL A 77 36.85 -1.70 21.65
N ARG A 78 37.83 -0.79 21.65
CA ARG A 78 37.70 0.52 22.31
C ARG A 78 36.57 1.34 21.68
N ALA A 79 36.45 1.30 20.36
CA ALA A 79 35.38 1.96 19.63
C ALA A 79 34.00 1.43 20.05
N ALA A 80 33.84 0.11 20.10
CA ALA A 80 32.60 -0.53 20.50
C ALA A 80 32.21 -0.23 21.97
N GLU A 81 33.17 -0.25 22.89
CA GLU A 81 32.95 0.13 24.30
C GLU A 81 32.51 1.60 24.42
N ALA A 82 33.15 2.50 23.65
CA ALA A 82 32.80 3.91 23.64
C ALA A 82 31.41 4.15 23.08
N VAL A 83 31.03 3.46 21.98
CA VAL A 83 29.67 3.48 21.42
C VAL A 83 28.66 2.96 22.43
N HIS A 84 28.93 1.81 23.06
CA HIS A 84 28.04 1.18 24.03
C HIS A 84 27.71 2.11 25.20
N ARG A 85 28.70 2.83 25.74
CA ARG A 85 28.49 3.82 26.82
C ARG A 85 27.68 5.03 26.35
N ARG A 86 28.04 5.61 25.19
CA ARG A 86 27.42 6.85 24.71
C ARG A 86 25.97 6.66 24.28
N VAL A 87 25.64 5.49 23.73
CA VAL A 87 24.27 5.19 23.30
C VAL A 87 23.30 5.17 24.48
N ALA A 88 23.73 4.71 25.66
CA ALA A 88 22.91 4.72 26.87
C ALA A 88 22.55 6.17 27.32
N GLU A 89 23.39 7.16 26.99
CA GLU A 89 23.20 8.56 27.37
C GLU A 89 22.25 9.32 26.41
N LEU A 90 22.07 8.83 25.16
CA LEU A 90 21.34 9.56 24.10
C LEU A 90 19.84 9.65 24.35
N ALA A 91 19.23 8.79 25.14
CA ALA A 91 17.79 8.76 25.43
C ALA A 91 16.89 8.91 24.17
N LEU A 92 17.30 8.30 23.06
CA LEU A 92 16.56 8.24 21.78
C LEU A 92 15.81 6.93 21.66
N THR A 93 14.72 6.94 20.87
CA THR A 93 14.08 5.68 20.51
C THR A 93 15.01 4.85 19.63
N HIS A 94 14.98 3.52 19.78
CA HIS A 94 15.79 2.60 18.96
C HIS A 94 15.66 2.90 17.45
N ARG A 95 14.44 3.16 16.98
CA ARG A 95 14.16 3.50 15.58
C ARG A 95 14.86 4.78 15.13
N SER A 96 14.79 5.84 15.93
CA SER A 96 15.44 7.13 15.63
C SER A 96 16.96 6.99 15.61
N LEU A 97 17.53 6.32 16.60
CA LEU A 97 18.96 6.06 16.70
C LEU A 97 19.49 5.31 15.47
N CYS A 98 18.88 4.18 15.13
CA CYS A 98 19.29 3.38 13.97
C CYS A 98 19.14 4.14 12.65
N ALA A 99 18.05 4.92 12.48
CA ALA A 99 17.82 5.67 11.25
C ALA A 99 18.84 6.80 11.03
N HIS A 100 19.30 7.47 12.10
CA HIS A 100 20.36 8.46 12.01
C HIS A 100 21.72 7.81 11.82
N THR A 101 22.03 6.72 12.55
CA THR A 101 23.28 5.96 12.40
C THR A 101 23.52 5.48 10.98
N ALA A 102 22.49 4.93 10.32
CA ALA A 102 22.60 4.47 8.94
C ALA A 102 22.99 5.55 7.93
N ARG A 103 22.83 6.83 8.29
CA ARG A 103 23.12 8.01 7.44
C ARG A 103 24.38 8.75 7.84
N LEU A 104 25.12 8.30 8.87
CA LEU A 104 26.33 8.98 9.31
C LEU A 104 27.38 9.05 8.19
N ALA A 105 28.02 10.19 8.07
CA ALA A 105 29.24 10.33 7.29
C ALA A 105 30.39 9.68 8.06
N LEU A 106 31.04 8.68 7.48
CA LEU A 106 32.12 7.90 8.09
C LEU A 106 33.45 8.33 7.48
N ALA A 107 34.43 8.61 8.32
CA ALA A 107 35.79 8.95 7.88
C ALA A 107 36.58 7.70 7.43
N ASP A 108 36.36 6.57 8.09
CA ASP A 108 36.94 5.26 7.78
C ASP A 108 35.83 4.20 7.84
N GLU A 109 35.38 3.74 6.67
CA GLU A 109 34.33 2.73 6.56
C GLU A 109 34.78 1.35 7.05
N ASP A 110 36.06 1.00 6.90
CA ASP A 110 36.58 -0.28 7.35
C ASP A 110 36.72 -0.32 8.87
N ALA A 111 37.14 0.76 9.52
CA ALA A 111 37.15 0.87 10.97
C ALA A 111 35.72 0.79 11.52
N ALA A 112 34.77 1.54 10.93
CA ALA A 112 33.37 1.49 11.31
C ALA A 112 32.74 0.10 11.11
N ARG A 113 33.07 -0.63 10.05
CA ARG A 113 32.63 -2.02 9.83
C ARG A 113 33.15 -2.95 10.92
N ARG A 114 34.44 -2.87 11.26
CA ARG A 114 35.02 -3.67 12.35
C ARG A 114 34.33 -3.38 13.67
N THR A 115 34.10 -2.12 13.98
CA THR A 115 33.36 -1.70 15.18
C THR A 115 31.91 -2.20 15.18
N ALA A 116 31.21 -2.14 14.04
CA ALA A 116 29.87 -2.67 13.88
C ALA A 116 29.81 -4.19 14.18
N ARG A 117 30.77 -4.94 13.63
CA ARG A 117 30.91 -6.38 13.89
C ARG A 117 31.19 -6.68 15.36
N GLN A 118 32.04 -5.86 16.00
CA GLN A 118 32.30 -6.00 17.45
C GLN A 118 31.01 -5.77 18.24
N LEU A 119 30.25 -4.71 17.94
CA LEU A 119 28.98 -4.39 18.61
C LEU A 119 27.95 -5.52 18.49
N ILE A 120 27.76 -6.10 17.30
CA ILE A 120 26.76 -7.16 17.11
C ILE A 120 27.17 -8.49 17.76
N ARG A 121 28.47 -8.75 17.94
CA ARG A 121 28.97 -10.00 18.54
C ARG A 121 29.01 -9.95 20.05
N THR A 122 29.40 -8.82 20.61
CA THR A 122 29.71 -8.71 22.05
C THR A 122 28.81 -7.74 22.80
N GLY A 123 27.95 -7.00 22.09
CA GLY A 123 27.03 -6.05 22.68
C GLY A 123 25.99 -6.71 23.58
N THR A 124 25.75 -6.11 24.73
CA THR A 124 24.77 -6.56 25.74
C THR A 124 23.52 -5.70 25.76
N ASP A 125 23.59 -4.49 25.19
CA ASP A 125 22.49 -3.54 25.10
C ASP A 125 21.89 -3.49 23.68
N ALA A 126 20.55 -3.52 23.59
CA ALA A 126 19.84 -3.56 22.31
C ALA A 126 20.08 -2.31 21.44
N ALA A 127 20.26 -1.14 22.04
CA ALA A 127 20.50 0.08 21.29
C ALA A 127 21.92 0.08 20.68
N ALA A 128 22.91 -0.37 21.43
CA ALA A 128 24.29 -0.51 20.94
C ALA A 128 24.40 -1.54 19.82
N VAL A 129 23.77 -2.71 19.98
CA VAL A 129 23.68 -3.74 18.93
C VAL A 129 22.93 -3.19 17.70
N GLY A 130 21.86 -2.41 17.92
CA GLY A 130 21.12 -1.72 16.87
C GLY A 130 21.97 -0.75 16.06
N VAL A 131 22.88 0.00 16.71
CA VAL A 131 23.88 0.84 16.04
C VAL A 131 24.79 0.01 15.14
N GLY A 132 25.31 -1.13 15.65
CA GLY A 132 26.09 -2.06 14.84
C GLY A 132 25.34 -2.53 13.59
N MET A 133 24.08 -2.97 13.75
CA MET A 133 23.25 -3.37 12.61
C MET A 133 22.96 -2.22 11.63
N ALA A 134 22.71 -1.01 12.14
CA ALA A 134 22.43 0.16 11.31
C ALA A 134 23.64 0.54 10.43
N LEU A 135 24.86 0.40 10.94
CA LEU A 135 26.10 0.55 10.15
C LEU A 135 26.21 -0.54 9.07
N LEU A 136 25.85 -1.79 9.38
CA LEU A 136 25.90 -2.91 8.45
C LEU A 136 24.84 -2.83 7.33
N ILE A 137 23.85 -1.96 7.40
CA ILE A 137 22.94 -1.69 6.26
C ILE A 137 23.74 -1.26 5.03
N ARG A 138 24.79 -0.48 5.23
CA ARG A 138 25.65 0.05 4.17
C ARG A 138 26.98 -0.68 4.05
N LEU A 139 27.55 -1.11 5.19
CA LEU A 139 28.90 -1.65 5.27
C LEU A 139 28.95 -3.19 5.34
N GLY A 140 27.79 -3.85 5.42
CA GLY A 140 27.70 -5.30 5.62
C GLY A 140 28.25 -6.08 4.44
N GLU A 141 28.74 -7.27 4.73
CA GLU A 141 29.27 -8.25 3.80
C GLU A 141 28.59 -9.62 4.01
N PRO A 142 28.67 -10.55 3.06
CA PRO A 142 27.97 -11.85 3.18
C PRO A 142 28.28 -12.62 4.46
N GLU A 143 29.46 -12.46 5.05
CA GLU A 143 29.86 -13.08 6.31
C GLU A 143 29.06 -12.58 7.53
N ASP A 144 28.40 -11.42 7.43
CA ASP A 144 27.58 -10.84 8.50
C ASP A 144 26.18 -11.50 8.59
N VAL A 145 25.75 -12.17 7.52
CA VAL A 145 24.41 -12.75 7.39
C VAL A 145 24.04 -13.69 8.56
N PRO A 146 24.90 -14.65 9.01
CA PRO A 146 24.55 -15.53 10.12
C PRO A 146 24.26 -14.78 11.43
N TRP A 147 25.04 -13.74 11.73
CA TRP A 147 24.86 -12.95 12.96
C TRP A 147 23.56 -12.14 12.91
N LEU A 148 23.29 -11.51 11.78
CA LEU A 148 22.07 -10.74 11.56
C LEU A 148 20.81 -11.62 11.65
N LYS A 149 20.85 -12.84 11.11
CA LYS A 149 19.76 -13.83 11.23
C LYS A 149 19.48 -14.20 12.67
N ALA A 150 20.50 -14.48 13.46
CA ALA A 150 20.36 -14.85 14.86
C ALA A 150 19.78 -13.69 15.69
N LEU A 151 20.41 -12.52 15.60
CA LEU A 151 19.97 -11.33 16.36
C LEU A 151 18.59 -10.83 15.95
N GLY A 152 18.21 -11.00 14.68
CA GLY A 152 16.90 -10.62 14.16
C GLY A 152 15.73 -11.38 14.79
N MET A 153 15.98 -12.50 15.44
CA MET A 153 14.97 -13.24 16.20
C MET A 153 14.67 -12.62 17.57
N LEU A 154 15.45 -11.64 18.03
CA LEU A 154 15.23 -10.96 19.30
C LEU A 154 14.27 -9.77 19.15
N ARG A 155 13.39 -9.61 20.13
CA ARG A 155 12.41 -8.50 20.18
C ARG A 155 13.11 -7.14 20.17
N GLY A 156 12.68 -6.27 19.26
CA GLY A 156 13.25 -4.92 19.10
C GLY A 156 14.45 -4.84 18.16
N LEU A 157 15.08 -5.96 17.80
CA LEU A 157 16.21 -6.00 16.85
C LEU A 157 15.82 -6.42 15.43
N ALA A 158 14.65 -7.03 15.27
CA ALA A 158 14.19 -7.59 13.99
C ALA A 158 14.20 -6.58 12.85
N ASP A 159 13.67 -5.37 13.05
CA ASP A 159 13.59 -4.36 11.98
C ASP A 159 14.99 -3.91 11.51
N SER A 160 15.94 -3.75 12.43
CA SER A 160 17.33 -3.40 12.10
C SER A 160 18.06 -4.54 11.39
N ALA A 161 17.84 -5.79 11.84
CA ALA A 161 18.40 -6.97 11.20
C ALA A 161 17.85 -7.18 9.78
N ILE A 162 16.54 -7.02 9.59
CA ILE A 162 15.90 -7.08 8.27
C ILE A 162 16.49 -6.03 7.32
N ALA A 163 16.64 -4.79 7.80
CA ALA A 163 17.21 -3.72 7.00
C ALA A 163 18.67 -4.00 6.60
N ALA A 164 19.47 -4.59 7.48
CA ALA A 164 20.84 -4.96 7.20
C ALA A 164 20.96 -6.21 6.30
N LEU A 165 20.04 -7.17 6.43
CA LEU A 165 19.98 -8.37 5.59
C LEU A 165 19.49 -8.07 4.16
N ASP A 166 18.58 -7.12 3.97
CA ASP A 166 17.92 -6.89 2.67
C ASP A 166 18.90 -6.66 1.50
N PRO A 167 20.01 -5.90 1.65
CA PRO A 167 21.03 -5.79 0.60
C PRO A 167 21.91 -7.03 0.45
N LEU A 168 22.15 -7.81 1.52
CA LEU A 168 23.09 -8.94 1.59
C LEU A 168 22.45 -10.26 1.17
N ASP A 169 21.34 -10.59 1.79
CA ASP A 169 20.58 -11.83 1.58
C ASP A 169 19.08 -11.52 1.70
N ARG A 170 18.49 -11.19 0.58
CA ARG A 170 17.08 -10.81 0.50
C ARG A 170 16.13 -11.95 0.89
N GLN A 171 16.53 -13.20 0.60
CA GLN A 171 15.76 -14.38 0.99
C GLN A 171 15.72 -14.52 2.52
N ALA A 172 16.86 -14.39 3.17
CA ALA A 172 16.95 -14.42 4.63
C ALA A 172 16.18 -13.26 5.28
N ALA A 173 16.29 -12.04 4.71
CA ALA A 173 15.53 -10.90 5.16
C ALA A 173 14.01 -11.16 5.06
N ALA A 174 13.55 -11.69 3.95
CA ALA A 174 12.15 -12.00 3.70
C ALA A 174 11.64 -13.09 4.66
N LEU A 175 12.39 -14.15 4.85
CA LEU A 175 12.06 -15.21 5.80
C LEU A 175 11.95 -14.68 7.23
N LEU A 176 12.86 -13.80 7.64
CA LEU A 176 12.81 -13.17 8.96
C LEU A 176 11.56 -12.29 9.12
N VAL A 177 11.18 -11.50 8.07
CA VAL A 177 9.93 -10.73 8.08
C VAL A 177 8.73 -11.64 8.33
N ILE A 178 8.62 -12.74 7.61
CA ILE A 178 7.50 -13.68 7.74
C ILE A 178 7.45 -14.21 9.18
N ARG A 179 8.56 -14.73 9.71
CA ARG A 179 8.64 -15.29 11.07
C ARG A 179 8.22 -14.31 12.17
N VAL A 180 8.62 -13.05 12.04
CA VAL A 180 8.39 -12.05 13.09
C VAL A 180 7.03 -11.35 12.97
N ARG A 181 6.49 -11.23 11.76
CA ARG A 181 5.27 -10.46 11.48
C ARG A 181 4.03 -11.30 11.22
N ASP A 182 4.17 -12.60 10.94
CA ASP A 182 3.00 -13.47 10.83
C ASP A 182 2.26 -13.54 12.17
N ARG A 183 1.01 -13.08 12.15
CA ARG A 183 0.16 -13.00 13.35
C ARG A 183 -0.64 -14.28 13.60
N SER A 184 -0.72 -15.13 12.61
CA SER A 184 -1.66 -16.26 12.57
C SER A 184 -0.97 -17.61 12.57
N GLU A 185 0.36 -17.64 12.57
CA GLU A 185 1.17 -18.87 12.43
C GLU A 185 0.84 -19.67 11.15
N ARG A 186 0.08 -19.09 10.23
CA ARG A 186 -0.34 -19.74 8.99
C ARG A 186 0.78 -19.92 8.00
N LEU A 187 1.84 -19.11 8.12
CA LEU A 187 3.04 -19.20 7.29
C LEU A 187 4.12 -20.10 7.89
N THR A 188 3.87 -20.70 9.07
CA THR A 188 4.82 -21.63 9.70
C THR A 188 5.20 -22.79 8.79
N PRO A 189 4.29 -23.50 8.12
CA PRO A 189 4.66 -24.59 7.21
C PRO A 189 5.57 -24.12 6.05
N LEU A 190 5.35 -22.90 5.55
CA LEU A 190 6.20 -22.33 4.52
C LEU A 190 7.60 -22.00 5.07
N THR A 191 7.70 -21.43 6.26
CA THR A 191 9.01 -21.11 6.86
C THR A 191 9.81 -22.35 7.20
N GLU A 192 9.18 -23.44 7.63
CA GLU A 192 9.79 -24.74 7.87
C GLU A 192 10.28 -25.36 6.56
N ALA A 193 9.45 -25.39 5.52
CA ALA A 193 9.80 -25.89 4.21
C ALA A 193 11.01 -25.15 3.61
N ILE A 194 11.02 -23.81 3.70
CA ILE A 194 12.16 -22.99 3.23
C ILE A 194 13.42 -23.32 4.03
N THR A 195 13.31 -23.52 5.34
CA THR A 195 14.43 -23.83 6.22
C THR A 195 15.02 -25.21 5.94
N SER A 196 14.18 -26.20 5.59
CA SER A 196 14.64 -27.54 5.21
C SER A 196 15.37 -27.57 3.86
N GLY A 197 15.16 -26.57 3.00
CA GLY A 197 15.71 -26.51 1.66
C GLY A 197 15.03 -27.46 0.65
N ASP A 198 13.93 -28.12 1.05
CA ASP A 198 13.16 -28.99 0.16
C ASP A 198 12.24 -28.17 -0.75
N THR A 199 12.60 -28.12 -2.03
CA THR A 199 11.88 -27.36 -3.05
C THR A 199 10.43 -27.84 -3.27
N GLU A 200 10.16 -29.16 -3.08
CA GLU A 200 8.80 -29.69 -3.21
C GLU A 200 7.96 -29.34 -1.99
N ALA A 201 8.54 -29.40 -0.80
CA ALA A 201 7.88 -28.94 0.41
C ALA A 201 7.55 -27.43 0.33
N VAL A 202 8.49 -26.61 -0.17
CA VAL A 202 8.24 -25.17 -0.41
C VAL A 202 7.08 -24.94 -1.37
N ARG A 203 7.05 -25.67 -2.51
CA ARG A 203 5.95 -25.60 -3.46
C ARG A 203 4.62 -25.98 -2.81
N SER A 204 4.57 -27.10 -2.12
CA SER A 204 3.37 -27.60 -1.46
C SER A 204 2.84 -26.60 -0.40
N ALA A 205 3.75 -26.07 0.42
CA ALA A 205 3.41 -25.05 1.41
C ALA A 205 2.90 -23.75 0.79
N LEU A 206 3.49 -23.31 -0.33
CA LEU A 206 3.00 -22.15 -1.08
C LEU A 206 1.58 -22.35 -1.62
N LEU A 207 1.29 -23.52 -2.17
CA LEU A 207 -0.04 -23.83 -2.73
C LEU A 207 -1.12 -23.98 -1.64
N SER A 208 -0.71 -24.30 -0.41
CA SER A 208 -1.63 -24.37 0.73
C SER A 208 -1.90 -23.03 1.42
N LEU A 209 -1.29 -21.94 0.93
CA LEU A 209 -1.54 -20.61 1.49
C LEU A 209 -3.01 -20.21 1.37
N PRO A 210 -3.63 -19.73 2.45
CA PRO A 210 -5.00 -19.24 2.40
C PRO A 210 -5.10 -17.99 1.54
N ASP A 211 -6.18 -17.87 0.78
CA ASP A 211 -6.47 -16.72 -0.10
C ASP A 211 -6.94 -15.46 0.67
N GLU A 212 -6.73 -15.45 1.99
CA GLU A 212 -7.17 -14.35 2.83
C GLU A 212 -6.27 -13.10 2.70
N PRO A 213 -6.86 -11.90 2.74
CA PRO A 213 -6.11 -10.64 2.64
C PRO A 213 -4.97 -10.52 3.65
N GLN A 214 -5.13 -11.09 4.86
CA GLN A 214 -4.14 -11.01 5.94
C GLN A 214 -2.85 -11.81 5.68
N ALA A 215 -2.91 -12.90 4.93
CA ALA A 215 -1.72 -13.63 4.51
C ALA A 215 -1.05 -12.93 3.31
N MET A 216 -1.85 -12.30 2.46
CA MET A 216 -1.39 -11.70 1.21
C MET A 216 -0.72 -10.31 1.36
N TRP A 217 -0.83 -9.66 2.52
CA TRP A 217 -0.06 -8.41 2.76
C TRP A 217 1.46 -8.63 2.82
N LEU A 218 1.91 -9.90 2.96
CA LEU A 218 3.29 -10.33 2.89
C LEU A 218 3.69 -10.89 1.51
N ALA A 219 2.87 -10.69 0.46
CA ALA A 219 3.04 -11.32 -0.86
C ALA A 219 4.47 -11.20 -1.41
N ARG A 220 5.09 -10.01 -1.33
CA ARG A 220 6.48 -9.81 -1.75
C ARG A 220 7.43 -10.67 -0.93
N ARG A 221 7.30 -10.66 0.38
CA ARG A 221 8.20 -11.40 1.28
C ARG A 221 8.04 -12.91 1.13
N ILE A 222 6.82 -13.39 0.87
CA ILE A 222 6.54 -14.78 0.53
C ILE A 222 7.28 -15.16 -0.76
N ALA A 223 7.13 -14.34 -1.82
CA ALA A 223 7.77 -14.58 -3.10
C ALA A 223 9.31 -14.52 -3.03
N GLU A 224 9.87 -13.60 -2.24
CA GLU A 224 11.31 -13.46 -2.02
C GLU A 224 11.86 -14.65 -1.20
N ALA A 225 11.20 -15.03 -0.09
CA ALA A 225 11.64 -16.09 0.79
C ALA A 225 11.60 -17.47 0.10
N ALA A 226 10.57 -17.72 -0.70
CA ALA A 226 10.39 -18.97 -1.43
C ALA A 226 11.19 -19.06 -2.75
N ASP A 227 11.94 -18.04 -3.13
CA ASP A 227 12.55 -17.92 -4.46
C ASP A 227 11.55 -18.26 -5.59
N LEU A 228 10.41 -17.56 -5.62
CA LEU A 228 9.35 -17.82 -6.60
C LEU A 228 9.86 -17.85 -8.05
N ARG A 229 10.87 -17.02 -8.37
CA ARG A 229 11.52 -17.02 -9.68
C ARG A 229 12.24 -18.34 -9.98
N GLY A 230 12.95 -18.88 -9.02
CA GLY A 230 13.64 -20.18 -9.12
C GLY A 230 12.65 -21.32 -9.30
N LEU A 231 11.57 -21.33 -8.53
CA LEU A 231 10.49 -22.30 -8.64
C LEU A 231 9.84 -22.30 -10.03
N LEU A 232 9.51 -21.12 -10.57
CA LEU A 232 8.93 -20.97 -11.91
C LEU A 232 9.88 -21.44 -13.02
N ARG A 233 11.19 -21.26 -12.85
CA ARG A 233 12.18 -21.78 -13.80
C ARG A 233 12.26 -23.31 -13.78
N ALA A 234 12.20 -23.89 -12.58
CA ALA A 234 12.24 -25.33 -12.42
C ALA A 234 10.94 -26.01 -12.90
N ARG A 235 9.79 -25.31 -12.77
CA ARG A 235 8.46 -25.85 -13.09
C ARG A 235 7.63 -24.85 -13.92
N PRO A 236 8.04 -24.55 -15.16
CA PRO A 236 7.43 -23.48 -15.94
C PRO A 236 5.99 -23.77 -16.41
N GLN A 237 5.56 -25.04 -16.35
CA GLN A 237 4.24 -25.49 -16.80
C GLN A 237 3.30 -25.87 -15.66
N ASP A 238 3.69 -25.59 -14.42
CA ASP A 238 2.88 -25.86 -13.22
C ASP A 238 1.73 -24.83 -13.12
N ALA A 239 0.52 -25.24 -13.51
CA ALA A 239 -0.63 -24.35 -13.56
C ALA A 239 -1.01 -23.78 -12.18
N GLU A 240 -0.90 -24.56 -11.10
CA GLU A 240 -1.20 -24.11 -9.75
C GLU A 240 -0.20 -23.05 -9.29
N LEU A 241 1.10 -23.28 -9.55
CA LEU A 241 2.15 -22.31 -9.25
C LEU A 241 2.02 -21.04 -10.09
N LEU A 242 1.60 -21.14 -11.37
CA LEU A 242 1.31 -19.98 -12.22
C LEU A 242 0.13 -19.18 -11.67
N ALA A 243 -0.95 -19.84 -11.26
CA ALA A 243 -2.11 -19.17 -10.66
C ALA A 243 -1.73 -18.44 -9.36
N LEU A 244 -0.99 -19.10 -8.47
CA LEU A 244 -0.47 -18.46 -7.25
C LEU A 244 0.43 -17.26 -7.57
N THR A 245 1.29 -17.41 -8.57
CA THR A 245 2.19 -16.32 -9.01
C THR A 245 1.39 -15.08 -9.43
N GLY A 246 0.34 -15.26 -10.21
CA GLY A 246 -0.54 -14.16 -10.61
C GLY A 246 -1.20 -13.48 -9.41
N ARG A 247 -1.70 -14.26 -8.44
CA ARG A 247 -2.28 -13.72 -7.19
C ARG A 247 -1.25 -12.91 -6.40
N LEU A 248 -0.03 -13.43 -6.22
CA LEU A 248 1.04 -12.72 -5.51
C LEU A 248 1.43 -11.41 -6.23
N LEU A 249 1.58 -11.42 -7.56
CA LEU A 249 1.90 -10.22 -8.34
C LEU A 249 0.79 -9.17 -8.21
N HIS A 250 -0.47 -9.59 -8.33
CA HIS A 250 -1.62 -8.70 -8.18
C HIS A 250 -1.64 -8.05 -6.80
N ARG A 251 -1.43 -8.83 -5.72
CA ARG A 251 -1.34 -8.29 -4.36
C ARG A 251 -0.14 -7.36 -4.14
N MET A 252 1.00 -7.63 -4.77
CA MET A 252 2.15 -6.72 -4.75
C MET A 252 1.90 -5.40 -5.49
N ALA A 253 1.01 -5.40 -6.48
CA ALA A 253 0.63 -4.21 -7.23
C ALA A 253 -0.41 -3.35 -6.49
N ASP A 254 -1.10 -3.88 -5.48
CA ASP A 254 -2.02 -3.13 -4.64
C ASP A 254 -1.26 -2.08 -3.78
N ARG A 255 -1.83 -0.88 -3.69
CA ARG A 255 -1.22 0.31 -3.08
C ARG A 255 -2.08 0.86 -1.95
N SER A 256 -2.40 0.03 -0.97
CA SER A 256 -3.22 0.52 0.14
C SER A 256 -2.47 1.53 1.03
N ASP A 257 -1.30 1.18 1.55
CA ASP A 257 -0.63 1.98 2.61
C ASP A 257 0.75 2.52 2.23
N SER A 258 1.38 1.98 1.19
CA SER A 258 2.76 2.27 0.83
C SER A 258 2.96 2.23 -0.69
N ARG A 259 4.18 2.45 -1.13
CA ARG A 259 4.59 2.18 -2.50
C ARG A 259 4.30 0.71 -2.83
N ALA A 260 3.76 0.45 -4.04
CA ALA A 260 3.44 -0.90 -4.47
C ALA A 260 4.67 -1.82 -4.37
N ASP A 261 4.53 -2.91 -3.64
CA ASP A 261 5.59 -3.88 -3.35
C ASP A 261 6.20 -4.48 -4.62
N VAL A 262 5.45 -4.53 -5.72
CA VAL A 262 5.93 -5.01 -7.03
C VAL A 262 7.12 -4.21 -7.55
N LEU A 263 7.22 -2.92 -7.19
CA LEU A 263 8.34 -2.05 -7.59
C LEU A 263 9.64 -2.35 -6.81
N ASP A 264 9.51 -2.93 -5.62
CA ASP A 264 10.63 -3.34 -4.78
C ASP A 264 10.96 -4.83 -4.95
N TYR A 265 10.11 -5.60 -5.64
CA TYR A 265 10.35 -6.99 -5.97
C TYR A 265 11.30 -7.11 -7.17
N ARG A 266 12.62 -7.26 -6.93
CA ARG A 266 13.65 -7.29 -7.99
C ARG A 266 13.35 -8.25 -9.15
N PRO A 267 12.82 -9.49 -8.92
CA PRO A 267 12.48 -10.40 -10.00
C PRO A 267 11.19 -10.07 -10.77
N ALA A 268 10.42 -9.03 -10.38
CA ALA A 268 9.07 -8.77 -10.89
C ALA A 268 8.94 -8.94 -12.41
N ARG A 269 9.79 -8.25 -13.21
CA ARG A 269 9.74 -8.35 -14.68
C ARG A 269 9.85 -9.78 -15.18
N SER A 270 10.82 -10.54 -14.66
CA SER A 270 11.03 -11.92 -15.11
C SER A 270 9.91 -12.86 -14.67
N VAL A 271 9.24 -12.53 -13.58
CA VAL A 271 8.09 -13.29 -13.07
C VAL A 271 6.84 -12.99 -13.89
N TYR A 272 6.56 -11.70 -14.22
CA TYR A 272 5.51 -11.35 -15.20
C TYR A 272 5.73 -12.04 -16.55
N GLU A 273 6.98 -12.01 -17.07
CA GLU A 273 7.31 -12.63 -18.33
C GLU A 273 7.13 -14.15 -18.31
N ALA A 274 7.47 -14.80 -17.19
CA ALA A 274 7.28 -16.25 -17.03
C ALA A 274 5.79 -16.59 -16.95
N LEU A 275 5.01 -15.85 -16.15
CA LEU A 275 3.57 -16.04 -16.02
C LEU A 275 2.88 -15.91 -17.38
N VAL A 276 3.08 -14.79 -18.09
CA VAL A 276 2.40 -14.53 -19.37
C VAL A 276 2.82 -15.52 -20.46
N ARG A 277 4.10 -15.94 -20.48
CA ARG A 277 4.59 -16.93 -21.45
C ARG A 277 3.88 -18.28 -21.34
N HIS A 278 3.49 -18.68 -20.12
CA HIS A 278 2.89 -19.97 -19.84
C HIS A 278 1.42 -19.86 -19.40
N ALA A 279 0.80 -18.69 -19.59
CA ALA A 279 -0.59 -18.42 -19.18
C ALA A 279 -1.62 -19.31 -19.92
N ASP A 280 -1.26 -19.85 -21.09
CA ASP A 280 -2.04 -20.84 -21.83
C ASP A 280 -2.20 -22.18 -21.10
N ARG A 281 -1.40 -22.44 -20.08
CA ARG A 281 -1.50 -23.63 -19.21
C ARG A 281 -2.56 -23.48 -18.14
N LEU A 282 -2.98 -22.26 -17.83
CA LEU A 282 -4.06 -22.03 -16.89
C LEU A 282 -5.39 -22.50 -17.47
N PRO A 283 -6.18 -23.32 -16.75
CA PRO A 283 -7.52 -23.67 -17.17
C PRO A 283 -8.36 -22.41 -17.46
N PRO A 284 -9.21 -22.40 -18.49
CA PRO A 284 -10.00 -21.23 -18.88
C PRO A 284 -11.22 -21.00 -17.96
N THR A 285 -11.01 -21.07 -16.66
CA THR A 285 -12.04 -20.81 -15.63
C THR A 285 -12.26 -19.31 -15.43
N PRO A 286 -13.42 -18.88 -14.92
CA PRO A 286 -13.64 -17.47 -14.57
C PRO A 286 -12.56 -16.89 -13.65
N GLU A 287 -12.08 -17.70 -12.71
CA GLU A 287 -11.01 -17.33 -11.77
C GLU A 287 -9.69 -17.01 -12.47
N HIS A 288 -9.22 -17.90 -13.35
CA HIS A 288 -7.97 -17.67 -14.08
C HIS A 288 -8.10 -16.53 -15.10
N ARG A 289 -9.27 -16.35 -15.71
CA ARG A 289 -9.53 -15.20 -16.58
C ARG A 289 -9.48 -13.88 -15.81
N SER A 290 -10.10 -13.82 -14.63
CA SER A 290 -10.03 -12.64 -13.76
C SER A 290 -8.60 -12.36 -13.31
N LEU A 291 -7.84 -13.40 -12.96
CA LEU A 291 -6.44 -13.29 -12.62
C LEU A 291 -5.59 -12.69 -13.76
N LEU A 292 -5.74 -13.23 -14.98
CA LEU A 292 -5.03 -12.72 -16.15
C LEU A 292 -5.43 -11.29 -16.51
N LEU A 293 -6.71 -10.94 -16.30
CA LEU A 293 -7.18 -9.57 -16.47
C LEU A 293 -6.56 -8.63 -15.43
N SER A 294 -6.44 -9.03 -14.16
CA SER A 294 -5.75 -8.25 -13.13
C SER A 294 -4.29 -7.98 -13.52
N VAL A 295 -3.59 -9.01 -14.02
CA VAL A 295 -2.21 -8.88 -14.53
C VAL A 295 -2.14 -7.92 -15.73
N ALA A 296 -3.11 -7.98 -16.64
CA ALA A 296 -3.20 -7.08 -17.79
C ALA A 296 -3.42 -5.63 -17.34
N LEU A 297 -4.31 -5.38 -16.39
CA LEU A 297 -4.58 -4.05 -15.82
C LEU A 297 -3.34 -3.47 -15.12
N ASP A 298 -2.58 -4.30 -14.42
CA ASP A 298 -1.33 -3.87 -13.77
C ASP A 298 -0.26 -3.50 -14.80
N LEU A 299 -0.12 -4.28 -15.87
CA LEU A 299 0.79 -4.01 -16.97
C LEU A 299 0.34 -2.83 -17.84
N HIS A 300 -0.96 -2.58 -17.97
CA HIS A 300 -1.50 -1.50 -18.78
C HIS A 300 -1.40 -0.14 -18.10
N SER A 301 -1.94 -0.02 -16.90
CA SER A 301 -2.14 1.25 -16.20
C SER A 301 -1.79 1.22 -14.70
N GLY A 302 -1.32 0.09 -14.17
CA GLY A 302 -0.93 -0.10 -12.79
C GLY A 302 0.55 0.17 -12.52
N PRO A 303 1.02 -0.11 -11.29
CA PRO A 303 2.42 0.12 -10.90
C PRO A 303 3.42 -0.66 -11.74
N ALA A 304 3.05 -1.83 -12.28
CA ALA A 304 3.94 -2.64 -13.10
C ALA A 304 4.45 -1.92 -14.37
N VAL A 305 3.75 -0.86 -14.82
CA VAL A 305 4.24 0.01 -15.90
C VAL A 305 5.60 0.62 -15.58
N LEU A 306 5.86 0.95 -14.31
CA LEU A 306 7.08 1.60 -13.83
C LEU A 306 8.27 0.66 -13.67
N LEU A 307 8.08 -0.64 -13.86
CA LEU A 307 9.19 -1.58 -13.94
C LEU A 307 10.04 -1.26 -15.16
N ASN A 308 11.36 -1.25 -15.02
CA ASN A 308 12.29 -0.91 -16.09
C ASN A 308 12.25 -1.94 -17.24
N TRP A 309 11.21 -1.90 -18.06
CA TRP A 309 10.98 -2.80 -19.21
C TRP A 309 11.97 -2.51 -20.35
N ARG A 310 12.38 -3.58 -21.05
CA ARG A 310 13.02 -3.41 -22.36
C ARG A 310 11.99 -2.83 -23.34
N PRO A 311 12.39 -1.97 -24.29
CA PRO A 311 11.48 -1.40 -25.29
C PRO A 311 10.62 -2.46 -25.97
N GLY A 312 9.32 -2.21 -26.11
CA GLY A 312 8.34 -3.12 -26.71
C GLY A 312 7.96 -4.35 -25.87
N ARG A 313 8.70 -4.68 -24.80
CA ARG A 313 8.49 -5.92 -24.06
C ARG A 313 7.17 -5.94 -23.30
N ARG A 314 6.84 -4.85 -22.58
CA ARG A 314 5.55 -4.72 -21.88
C ARG A 314 4.38 -4.84 -22.84
N ARG A 315 4.47 -4.20 -24.01
CA ARG A 315 3.45 -4.28 -25.06
C ARG A 315 3.25 -5.72 -25.53
N ALA A 316 4.35 -6.44 -25.81
CA ALA A 316 4.26 -7.84 -26.23
C ALA A 316 3.57 -8.75 -25.19
N LEU A 317 3.70 -8.43 -23.88
CA LEU A 317 2.97 -9.13 -22.81
C LEU A 317 1.47 -8.81 -22.86
N LEU A 318 1.11 -7.53 -23.05
CA LEU A 318 -0.29 -7.12 -23.21
C LEU A 318 -0.94 -7.75 -24.45
N ASP A 319 -0.24 -7.78 -25.58
CA ASP A 319 -0.71 -8.48 -26.81
C ASP A 319 -0.95 -9.98 -26.57
N ALA A 320 -0.09 -10.61 -25.78
CA ALA A 320 -0.26 -12.03 -25.42
C ALA A 320 -1.49 -12.24 -24.52
N LEU A 321 -1.70 -11.37 -23.53
CA LEU A 321 -2.86 -11.42 -22.65
C LEU A 321 -4.17 -11.13 -23.40
N ASP A 322 -4.17 -10.16 -24.33
CA ASP A 322 -5.35 -9.88 -25.16
C ASP A 322 -5.79 -11.08 -26.02
N ARG A 323 -4.84 -11.91 -26.47
CA ARG A 323 -5.17 -13.16 -27.19
C ARG A 323 -5.77 -14.24 -26.29
N LEU A 324 -5.42 -14.26 -25.01
CA LEU A 324 -5.91 -15.24 -24.04
C LEU A 324 -7.24 -14.84 -23.40
N LEU A 325 -7.48 -13.53 -23.28
CA LEU A 325 -8.70 -13.01 -22.69
C LEU A 325 -9.81 -12.91 -23.75
N PRO A 326 -11.02 -13.44 -23.49
CA PRO A 326 -12.11 -13.39 -24.46
C PRO A 326 -12.52 -11.95 -24.76
N ALA A 327 -12.86 -11.69 -26.02
CA ALA A 327 -13.32 -10.38 -26.49
C ALA A 327 -14.67 -9.99 -25.87
N ALA A 328 -15.54 -10.97 -25.64
CA ALA A 328 -16.82 -10.78 -24.96
C ALA A 328 -16.71 -11.28 -23.52
N ALA A 329 -17.25 -10.50 -22.60
CA ALA A 329 -17.48 -10.99 -21.25
C ALA A 329 -18.44 -12.21 -21.31
N PRO A 330 -18.28 -13.20 -20.42
CA PRO A 330 -19.28 -14.25 -20.28
C PRO A 330 -20.67 -13.64 -20.04
N GLU A 331 -21.72 -14.32 -20.53
CA GLU A 331 -23.09 -13.87 -20.27
C GLU A 331 -23.28 -13.59 -18.76
N PRO A 332 -24.03 -12.54 -18.40
CA PRO A 332 -24.23 -12.20 -17.00
C PRO A 332 -24.94 -13.38 -16.31
N VAL A 333 -24.20 -14.06 -15.44
CA VAL A 333 -24.78 -15.02 -14.51
C VAL A 333 -25.24 -14.21 -13.29
N PRO A 334 -26.54 -14.20 -12.96
CA PRO A 334 -27.02 -13.53 -11.77
C PRO A 334 -26.21 -14.00 -10.55
N ALA A 335 -25.72 -13.05 -9.73
CA ALA A 335 -24.92 -13.26 -8.53
C ALA A 335 -23.44 -13.70 -8.72
N ASP A 336 -22.92 -13.83 -9.94
CA ASP A 336 -21.49 -14.06 -10.15
C ASP A 336 -20.71 -12.73 -10.12
N ARG A 337 -20.23 -12.36 -8.92
CA ARG A 337 -19.44 -11.13 -8.68
C ARG A 337 -18.16 -11.10 -9.52
N ARG A 338 -17.53 -12.24 -9.78
CA ARG A 338 -16.29 -12.37 -10.53
C ARG A 338 -16.51 -12.09 -12.01
N ALA A 339 -17.56 -12.67 -12.60
CA ALA A 339 -17.94 -12.39 -13.98
C ALA A 339 -18.31 -10.92 -14.17
N ASP A 340 -18.99 -10.33 -13.19
CA ASP A 340 -19.33 -8.91 -13.19
C ASP A 340 -18.09 -8.03 -13.09
N TRP A 341 -17.14 -8.33 -12.20
CA TRP A 341 -15.85 -7.66 -12.09
C TRP A 341 -15.06 -7.75 -13.40
N PHE A 342 -14.98 -8.94 -13.99
CA PHE A 342 -14.30 -9.15 -15.27
C PHE A 342 -14.89 -8.26 -16.37
N ARG A 343 -16.20 -8.24 -16.52
CA ARG A 343 -16.89 -7.44 -17.54
C ARG A 343 -16.61 -5.94 -17.39
N ARG A 344 -16.57 -5.43 -16.17
CA ARG A 344 -16.35 -4.00 -15.89
C ARG A 344 -14.91 -3.54 -16.10
N ASN A 345 -13.95 -4.44 -15.90
CA ASN A 345 -12.53 -4.12 -16.06
C ASN A 345 -12.00 -4.45 -17.45
N ARG A 346 -12.78 -5.08 -18.31
CA ARG A 346 -12.34 -5.51 -19.63
C ARG A 346 -12.36 -4.34 -20.62
N HIS A 347 -11.34 -3.50 -20.57
CA HIS A 347 -11.06 -2.44 -21.54
C HIS A 347 -10.26 -3.02 -22.70
N LEU A 348 -10.89 -3.32 -23.83
CA LEU A 348 -10.26 -3.94 -24.99
C LEU A 348 -10.05 -2.98 -26.14
N PRO A 349 -8.98 -3.17 -26.91
CA PRO A 349 -7.77 -3.95 -26.60
C PRO A 349 -6.83 -3.20 -25.64
N PHE A 350 -6.14 -3.93 -24.74
CA PHE A 350 -5.08 -3.33 -23.90
C PHE A 350 -3.86 -2.91 -24.73
N ALA A 351 -3.52 -3.70 -25.72
CA ALA A 351 -2.52 -3.37 -26.72
C ALA A 351 -3.21 -2.63 -27.86
N ARG A 352 -3.14 -1.31 -27.85
CA ARG A 352 -3.62 -0.52 -28.99
C ARG A 352 -2.82 -0.91 -30.24
N THR A 353 -3.51 -1.26 -31.31
CA THR A 353 -2.91 -1.46 -32.62
C THR A 353 -2.21 -0.16 -33.02
N GLU A 354 -1.00 -0.24 -33.59
CA GLU A 354 -0.22 0.91 -34.10
C GLU A 354 -0.86 1.59 -35.33
N GLN A 355 -2.18 1.65 -35.37
CA GLN A 355 -2.86 2.42 -36.37
C GLN A 355 -2.99 3.85 -35.91
N ALA A 356 -2.16 4.68 -36.49
CA ALA A 356 -2.19 6.13 -36.49
C ALA A 356 -1.79 6.82 -35.17
N GLY A 357 -0.62 7.40 -35.16
CA GLY A 357 -0.23 8.47 -34.27
C GLY A 357 0.36 8.00 -32.94
N ASP A 358 1.13 8.89 -32.36
CA ASP A 358 1.60 8.77 -30.99
C ASP A 358 0.46 8.42 -30.03
N PRO A 359 0.71 7.56 -29.02
CA PRO A 359 -0.29 7.31 -27.99
C PRO A 359 -0.78 8.66 -27.46
N PRO A 360 -2.07 8.80 -27.12
CA PRO A 360 -2.56 10.05 -26.58
C PRO A 360 -1.69 10.39 -25.37
N ARG A 361 -1.15 11.61 -25.34
CA ARG A 361 -0.28 12.07 -24.29
C ARG A 361 -0.96 12.00 -22.91
N TRP A 362 -2.28 11.99 -22.89
CA TRP A 362 -3.12 11.95 -21.71
C TRP A 362 -4.25 10.93 -21.89
N GLU A 363 -4.49 10.11 -20.88
CA GLU A 363 -5.52 9.07 -20.90
C GLU A 363 -6.11 8.86 -19.50
N LEU A 364 -7.42 8.63 -19.42
CA LEU A 364 -8.15 8.28 -18.22
C LEU A 364 -8.64 6.84 -18.29
N VAL A 365 -8.29 6.04 -17.29
CA VAL A 365 -8.73 4.66 -17.17
C VAL A 365 -9.41 4.46 -15.81
N VAL A 366 -10.65 4.00 -15.82
CA VAL A 366 -11.36 3.65 -14.58
C VAL A 366 -11.19 2.16 -14.32
N VAL A 367 -10.68 1.82 -13.14
CA VAL A 367 -10.38 0.42 -12.77
C VAL A 367 -11.03 0.10 -11.44
N HIS A 368 -11.72 -1.06 -11.40
CA HIS A 368 -12.16 -1.64 -10.13
C HIS A 368 -10.98 -2.33 -9.45
N GLY A 369 -10.90 -2.15 -8.14
CA GLY A 369 -10.01 -2.93 -7.29
C GLY A 369 -10.28 -4.44 -7.35
N PRO A 370 -9.57 -5.25 -6.57
CA PRO A 370 -9.85 -6.67 -6.44
C PRO A 370 -11.34 -6.91 -6.20
N GLU A 371 -11.85 -8.07 -6.66
CA GLU A 371 -13.29 -8.39 -6.60
C GLU A 371 -13.91 -8.38 -5.20
N ASP A 372 -13.10 -8.50 -4.17
CA ASP A 372 -13.43 -8.40 -2.75
C ASP A 372 -13.40 -6.96 -2.18
N ASP A 373 -12.89 -6.00 -2.98
CA ASP A 373 -12.83 -4.57 -2.63
C ASP A 373 -13.62 -3.76 -3.68
N ASP A 374 -14.75 -3.18 -3.28
CA ASP A 374 -15.58 -2.32 -4.15
C ASP A 374 -14.91 -0.96 -4.46
N GLY A 375 -13.62 -0.85 -4.19
CA GLY A 375 -12.83 0.34 -4.51
C GLY A 375 -12.68 0.54 -6.01
N ILE A 376 -13.05 1.72 -6.49
CA ILE A 376 -12.83 2.14 -7.88
C ILE A 376 -11.84 3.30 -7.88
N GLU A 377 -10.87 3.23 -8.77
CA GLU A 377 -9.91 4.30 -8.97
C GLU A 377 -9.93 4.85 -10.40
N THR A 378 -9.66 6.13 -10.53
CA THR A 378 -9.34 6.76 -11.81
C THR A 378 -7.83 6.79 -11.97
N ARG A 379 -7.30 6.02 -12.91
CA ARG A 379 -5.90 6.02 -13.29
C ARG A 379 -5.68 7.08 -14.37
N ILE A 380 -4.81 8.01 -14.09
CA ILE A 380 -4.40 9.06 -15.03
C ILE A 380 -3.06 8.64 -15.61
N LEU A 381 -3.01 8.49 -16.93
CA LEU A 381 -1.77 8.19 -17.65
C LEU A 381 -1.32 9.42 -18.43
N ILE A 382 -0.03 9.74 -18.32
CA ILE A 382 0.63 10.74 -19.16
C ILE A 382 1.75 10.03 -19.90
N ASP A 383 1.72 10.08 -21.22
CA ASP A 383 2.64 9.32 -22.10
C ASP A 383 2.68 7.81 -21.75
N GLY A 384 1.51 7.26 -21.36
CA GLY A 384 1.36 5.86 -20.96
C GLY A 384 1.95 5.51 -19.59
N ILE A 385 2.38 6.51 -18.80
CA ILE A 385 2.92 6.36 -17.45
C ILE A 385 1.83 6.70 -16.42
N PRO A 386 1.49 5.80 -15.49
CA PRO A 386 0.48 6.06 -14.47
C PRO A 386 1.00 7.08 -13.44
N LEU A 387 0.32 8.21 -13.36
CA LEU A 387 0.76 9.40 -12.65
C LEU A 387 0.88 9.20 -11.13
N VAL A 388 -0.16 8.65 -10.50
CA VAL A 388 -0.19 8.46 -9.04
C VAL A 388 0.91 7.51 -8.56
N PRO A 389 1.13 6.32 -9.16
CA PRO A 389 2.25 5.46 -8.80
C PRO A 389 3.62 6.10 -9.02
N ALA A 390 3.76 6.91 -10.09
CA ALA A 390 5.03 7.53 -10.44
C ALA A 390 5.42 8.66 -9.48
N LEU A 391 4.45 9.50 -9.07
CA LEU A 391 4.72 10.73 -8.34
C LEU A 391 4.50 10.63 -6.83
N PHE A 392 3.57 9.80 -6.38
CA PHE A 392 3.18 9.75 -4.98
C PHE A 392 3.38 8.35 -4.37
N GLY A 393 2.93 7.31 -5.06
CA GLY A 393 3.18 5.93 -4.68
C GLY A 393 2.46 5.46 -3.40
N ARG A 394 1.57 6.26 -2.82
CA ARG A 394 0.83 5.95 -1.59
C ARG A 394 -0.66 6.13 -1.83
N GLY A 395 -1.44 5.05 -1.74
CA GLY A 395 -2.86 5.09 -2.01
C GLY A 395 -3.21 5.01 -3.50
N ARG A 396 -4.49 5.00 -3.77
CA ARG A 396 -5.10 4.88 -5.11
C ARG A 396 -5.53 6.26 -5.62
N GLY A 397 -5.67 6.38 -6.92
CA GLY A 397 -6.30 7.55 -7.53
C GLY A 397 -7.73 7.74 -7.01
N HIS A 398 -8.17 8.98 -6.88
CA HIS A 398 -9.56 9.25 -6.47
C HIS A 398 -10.57 8.60 -7.42
N PRO A 399 -11.76 8.22 -6.93
CA PRO A 399 -12.78 7.61 -7.76
C PRO A 399 -13.31 8.57 -8.83
N PRO A 400 -13.90 8.05 -9.92
CA PRO A 400 -14.38 8.88 -11.03
C PRO A 400 -15.45 9.90 -10.61
N GLU A 401 -16.25 9.61 -9.60
CA GLU A 401 -17.21 10.58 -9.06
C GLU A 401 -16.52 11.86 -8.53
N TYR A 402 -15.33 11.69 -7.94
CA TYR A 402 -14.56 12.82 -7.42
C TYR A 402 -13.80 13.56 -8.51
N LEU A 403 -13.16 12.88 -9.43
CA LEU A 403 -12.31 13.51 -10.44
C LEU A 403 -13.09 13.91 -11.70
N ILE A 404 -13.96 13.02 -12.20
CA ILE A 404 -14.64 13.16 -13.50
C ILE A 404 -16.02 13.81 -13.30
N ASP A 405 -16.93 13.17 -12.54
CA ASP A 405 -18.31 13.63 -12.42
C ASP A 405 -18.45 15.00 -11.72
N SER A 406 -17.52 15.31 -10.80
CA SER A 406 -17.51 16.63 -10.15
C SER A 406 -16.95 17.74 -11.06
N GLY A 407 -16.44 17.41 -12.24
CA GLY A 407 -15.79 18.33 -13.18
C GLY A 407 -14.46 18.89 -12.67
N ARG A 408 -13.79 18.24 -11.71
CA ARG A 408 -12.51 18.73 -11.15
C ARG A 408 -11.39 18.74 -12.17
N LEU A 409 -11.39 17.79 -13.11
CA LEU A 409 -10.42 17.74 -14.19
C LEU A 409 -10.73 18.72 -15.35
N ARG A 410 -11.88 19.38 -15.37
CA ARG A 410 -12.17 20.39 -16.39
C ARG A 410 -11.30 21.63 -16.19
N ALA A 411 -10.54 21.98 -17.22
CA ALA A 411 -9.67 23.14 -17.20
C ALA A 411 -10.45 24.43 -17.51
N THR A 412 -10.30 25.42 -16.66
CA THR A 412 -10.85 26.79 -16.84
C THR A 412 -9.70 27.80 -16.91
N ALA A 413 -9.96 29.01 -17.37
CA ALA A 413 -8.99 30.09 -17.38
C ALA A 413 -8.48 30.41 -15.96
N GLU A 414 -9.35 30.26 -14.96
CA GLU A 414 -8.99 30.42 -13.56
C GLU A 414 -8.28 29.14 -13.06
N PRO A 415 -7.04 29.23 -12.53
CA PRO A 415 -6.31 28.08 -12.03
C PRO A 415 -7.04 27.43 -10.85
N ARG A 416 -7.08 26.09 -10.83
CA ARG A 416 -7.68 25.34 -9.75
C ARG A 416 -6.77 24.24 -9.27
N GLU A 417 -6.54 24.16 -7.93
CA GLU A 417 -5.86 23.03 -7.31
C GLU A 417 -6.79 21.81 -7.23
N VAL A 418 -6.31 20.66 -7.68
CA VAL A 418 -7.04 19.39 -7.70
C VAL A 418 -6.25 18.34 -6.96
N GLN A 419 -6.87 17.70 -5.97
CA GLN A 419 -6.34 16.52 -5.31
C GLN A 419 -6.55 15.30 -6.20
N LEU A 420 -5.47 14.63 -6.61
CA LEU A 420 -5.52 13.46 -7.49
C LEU A 420 -5.65 12.16 -6.72
N CYS A 421 -5.05 12.11 -5.55
CA CYS A 421 -5.14 10.98 -4.63
C CYS A 421 -4.83 11.42 -3.20
N GLU A 422 -5.21 10.58 -2.26
CA GLU A 422 -4.91 10.71 -0.84
C GLU A 422 -4.30 9.40 -0.34
N ALA A 423 -3.38 9.48 0.62
CA ALA A 423 -2.87 8.29 1.27
C ALA A 423 -4.00 7.57 2.02
N TYR A 424 -3.95 6.26 2.06
CA TYR A 424 -5.00 5.41 2.65
C TYR A 424 -5.35 5.78 4.09
N CYS A 425 -4.38 6.17 4.89
CA CYS A 425 -4.63 6.57 6.28
C CYS A 425 -5.39 7.90 6.37
N THR A 426 -4.80 8.99 5.95
CA THR A 426 -5.40 10.33 5.74
C THR A 426 -4.36 11.28 5.15
N GLU A 427 -4.80 12.36 4.52
CA GLU A 427 -3.92 13.45 4.09
C GLU A 427 -3.05 13.98 5.24
N GLY A 428 -3.64 14.20 6.42
CA GLY A 428 -2.93 14.75 7.58
C GLY A 428 -1.85 13.84 8.16
N CYS A 429 -1.88 12.53 7.84
CA CYS A 429 -0.90 11.54 8.30
C CYS A 429 0.20 11.30 7.26
N CYS A 430 -0.17 10.90 6.05
CA CYS A 430 0.75 10.44 5.01
C CYS A 430 0.72 11.28 3.74
N GLY A 431 -0.11 12.33 3.68
CA GLY A 431 -0.19 13.29 2.60
C GLY A 431 -1.18 12.94 1.49
N ALA A 432 -1.20 13.81 0.50
CA ALA A 432 -1.99 13.69 -0.73
C ALA A 432 -1.23 14.31 -1.90
N LEU A 433 -1.56 13.92 -3.13
CA LEU A 433 -0.99 14.49 -4.35
C LEU A 433 -1.94 15.52 -4.94
N TYR A 434 -1.43 16.71 -5.18
CA TYR A 434 -2.16 17.83 -5.77
C TYR A 434 -1.48 18.34 -7.03
N VAL A 435 -2.29 18.89 -7.92
CA VAL A 435 -1.85 19.60 -9.12
C VAL A 435 -2.73 20.81 -9.35
N THR A 436 -2.15 21.90 -9.87
CA THR A 436 -2.93 23.05 -10.36
C THR A 436 -3.21 22.86 -11.85
N ILE A 437 -4.49 22.93 -12.22
CA ILE A 437 -4.99 22.78 -13.59
C ILE A 437 -5.53 24.12 -14.06
N ARG A 438 -5.10 24.57 -15.24
CA ARG A 438 -5.64 25.77 -15.89
C ARG A 438 -5.65 25.64 -17.41
N ARG A 439 -6.51 26.41 -18.06
CA ARG A 439 -6.50 26.61 -19.50
C ARG A 439 -5.69 27.85 -19.84
N ASP A 440 -4.81 27.74 -20.81
CA ASP A 440 -3.94 28.79 -21.32
C ASP A 440 -4.06 28.83 -22.86
N GLY A 441 -5.06 29.55 -23.37
CA GLY A 441 -5.42 29.54 -24.79
C GLY A 441 -5.83 28.16 -25.28
N ASP A 442 -5.09 27.64 -26.26
CA ASP A 442 -5.31 26.32 -26.87
C ASP A 442 -4.59 25.19 -26.12
N GLU A 443 -4.06 25.49 -24.94
CA GLU A 443 -3.40 24.49 -24.10
C GLU A 443 -4.11 24.32 -22.74
N VAL A 444 -4.01 23.12 -22.18
CA VAL A 444 -4.28 22.84 -20.77
C VAL A 444 -2.95 22.59 -20.08
N VAL A 445 -2.72 23.33 -18.98
CA VAL A 445 -1.45 23.27 -18.23
C VAL A 445 -1.69 22.67 -16.86
N TRP A 446 -0.87 21.68 -16.53
CA TRP A 446 -0.77 21.06 -15.20
C TRP A 446 0.56 21.43 -14.57
N ASP A 447 0.55 22.20 -13.49
CA ASP A 447 1.74 22.64 -12.75
C ASP A 447 1.47 22.73 -11.25
N GLY A 448 2.31 23.42 -10.47
CA GLY A 448 2.07 23.65 -9.05
C GLY A 448 1.94 22.38 -8.21
N TRP A 449 2.70 21.35 -8.57
CA TRP A 449 2.67 20.05 -7.89
C TRP A 449 2.96 20.12 -6.40
N ARG A 450 2.14 19.48 -5.59
CA ARG A 450 2.31 19.37 -4.14
C ARG A 450 2.10 17.93 -3.68
N GLY A 451 2.96 17.46 -2.77
CA GLY A 451 2.90 16.11 -2.22
C GLY A 451 3.63 15.05 -3.05
N ALA A 452 4.22 15.39 -4.18
CA ALA A 452 5.02 14.47 -4.98
C ALA A 452 6.26 13.99 -4.20
N VAL A 453 6.63 12.73 -4.38
CA VAL A 453 7.85 12.14 -3.81
C VAL A 453 9.03 12.44 -4.74
N GLY A 454 10.07 13.06 -4.21
CA GLY A 454 11.23 13.50 -5.00
C GLY A 454 11.08 14.92 -5.56
N PRO A 455 11.86 15.30 -6.57
CA PRO A 455 11.74 16.60 -7.20
C PRO A 455 10.37 16.73 -7.87
N PRO A 456 9.73 17.92 -7.82
CA PRO A 456 8.45 18.11 -8.48
C PRO A 456 8.62 17.90 -10.00
N PRO A 457 7.63 17.24 -10.64
CA PRO A 457 7.67 17.07 -12.09
C PRO A 457 7.58 18.41 -12.80
N PRO A 458 8.03 18.50 -14.05
CA PRO A 458 7.84 19.69 -14.87
C PRO A 458 6.36 19.95 -15.12
N ALA A 459 6.04 21.16 -15.59
CA ALA A 459 4.70 21.44 -16.07
C ALA A 459 4.38 20.57 -17.29
N TYR A 460 3.22 19.89 -17.26
CA TYR A 460 2.68 19.23 -18.43
C TYR A 460 1.78 20.18 -19.20
N ARG A 461 1.88 20.14 -20.54
CA ARG A 461 1.07 20.93 -21.46
C ARG A 461 0.37 19.97 -22.43
N PHE A 462 -0.92 20.11 -22.55
CA PHE A 462 -1.77 19.29 -23.41
C PHE A 462 -2.48 20.19 -24.42
N ASP A 463 -2.65 19.71 -25.63
CA ASP A 463 -3.59 20.32 -26.58
C ASP A 463 -4.99 20.34 -25.94
N ALA A 464 -5.63 21.49 -25.92
CA ALA A 464 -6.89 21.67 -25.19
C ALA A 464 -8.03 20.86 -25.80
N ALA A 465 -8.07 20.71 -27.14
CA ALA A 465 -9.11 19.95 -27.80
C ALA A 465 -8.96 18.44 -27.54
N ALA A 466 -7.73 17.94 -27.59
CA ALA A 466 -7.43 16.54 -27.25
C ALA A 466 -7.72 16.23 -25.76
N TYR A 467 -7.38 17.17 -24.87
CA TYR A 467 -7.68 17.07 -23.45
C TYR A 467 -9.18 16.97 -23.18
N ASP A 468 -9.97 17.89 -23.74
CA ASP A 468 -11.42 17.93 -23.58
C ASP A 468 -12.10 16.70 -24.21
N ALA A 469 -11.59 16.21 -25.35
CA ALA A 469 -12.10 15.00 -25.98
C ALA A 469 -11.93 13.75 -25.11
N GLU A 470 -10.75 13.58 -24.50
CA GLU A 470 -10.51 12.46 -23.59
C GLU A 470 -11.37 12.56 -22.33
N LEU A 471 -11.50 13.75 -21.74
CA LEU A 471 -12.37 13.95 -20.60
C LEU A 471 -13.83 13.64 -20.95
N ALA A 472 -14.33 14.13 -22.09
CA ALA A 472 -15.67 13.84 -22.56
C ALA A 472 -15.90 12.33 -22.81
N ARG A 473 -14.90 11.62 -23.36
CA ARG A 473 -14.93 10.16 -23.51
C ARG A 473 -15.08 9.49 -22.13
N ALA A 474 -14.28 9.91 -21.14
CA ALA A 474 -14.32 9.34 -19.79
C ALA A 474 -15.63 9.66 -19.05
N GLU A 475 -16.19 10.87 -19.25
CA GLU A 475 -17.49 11.26 -18.70
C GLU A 475 -18.65 10.44 -19.26
N GLN A 476 -18.57 10.01 -20.53
CA GLN A 476 -19.58 9.21 -21.22
C GLN A 476 -19.44 7.71 -20.95
N ASP A 477 -18.27 7.27 -20.56
CA ASP A 477 -18.02 5.84 -20.26
C ASP A 477 -18.63 5.48 -18.90
N HIS A 478 -19.69 4.68 -18.94
CA HIS A 478 -20.38 4.15 -17.76
C HIS A 478 -20.27 2.63 -17.66
N SER A 479 -19.45 1.98 -18.50
CA SER A 479 -19.30 0.52 -18.57
C SER A 479 -18.81 -0.07 -17.23
N TRP A 480 -18.08 0.68 -16.48
CA TRP A 480 -17.57 0.34 -15.14
C TRP A 480 -18.62 0.44 -14.01
N CYS A 481 -19.78 1.07 -14.22
CA CYS A 481 -20.80 1.26 -13.19
C CYS A 481 -21.69 0.06 -12.97
N ARG A 482 -21.93 -0.30 -11.70
CA ARG A 482 -23.06 -1.15 -11.30
C ARG A 482 -24.35 -0.33 -11.25
N PRO A 483 -25.55 -0.97 -11.37
CA PRO A 483 -26.82 -0.23 -11.34
C PRO A 483 -27.01 0.65 -10.11
N ALA A 484 -26.72 0.14 -8.90
CA ALA A 484 -26.79 0.94 -7.68
C ALA A 484 -25.84 2.14 -7.69
N ARG A 485 -24.62 1.96 -8.21
CA ARG A 485 -23.64 3.05 -8.34
C ARG A 485 -24.06 4.07 -9.39
N SER A 486 -24.66 3.62 -10.50
CA SER A 486 -25.25 4.51 -11.51
C SER A 486 -26.38 5.34 -10.90
N THR A 487 -27.24 4.73 -10.08
CA THR A 487 -28.28 5.44 -9.32
C THR A 487 -27.66 6.52 -8.40
N ALA A 488 -26.62 6.16 -7.65
CA ALA A 488 -25.91 7.08 -6.76
C ALA A 488 -25.34 8.29 -7.52
N ARG A 489 -24.67 8.06 -8.66
CA ARG A 489 -24.12 9.12 -9.52
C ARG A 489 -25.19 10.06 -10.04
N LEU A 490 -26.33 9.52 -10.49
CA LEU A 490 -27.46 10.31 -10.97
C LEU A 490 -28.11 11.14 -9.85
N ILE A 491 -28.26 10.58 -8.65
CA ILE A 491 -28.71 11.35 -7.47
C ILE A 491 -27.71 12.46 -7.14
N ALA A 492 -26.41 12.15 -7.11
CA ALA A 492 -25.38 13.15 -6.83
C ALA A 492 -25.37 14.28 -7.87
N ALA A 493 -25.54 13.97 -9.16
CA ALA A 493 -25.68 14.96 -10.23
C ALA A 493 -26.93 15.81 -10.02
N GLY A 494 -28.08 15.18 -9.79
CA GLY A 494 -29.34 15.90 -9.57
C GLY A 494 -29.31 16.83 -8.35
N LEU A 495 -28.57 16.47 -7.29
CA LEU A 495 -28.40 17.34 -6.12
C LEU A 495 -27.39 18.47 -6.34
N ARG A 496 -26.41 18.30 -7.23
CA ARG A 496 -25.54 19.41 -7.65
C ARG A 496 -26.29 20.43 -8.49
N ASP A 497 -27.16 19.94 -9.38
CA ASP A 497 -27.96 20.81 -10.28
C ASP A 497 -29.08 21.50 -9.52
N ARG A 498 -29.61 20.88 -8.46
CA ARG A 498 -30.76 21.38 -7.66
C ARG A 498 -30.44 21.30 -6.16
N PRO A 499 -29.50 22.13 -5.66
CA PRO A 499 -29.09 22.13 -4.25
C PRO A 499 -30.22 22.45 -3.26
N GLU A 500 -31.27 23.16 -3.73
CA GLU A 500 -32.46 23.50 -2.95
C GLU A 500 -33.24 22.27 -2.47
N LEU A 501 -33.10 21.11 -3.12
CA LEU A 501 -33.75 19.85 -2.70
C LEU A 501 -33.35 19.38 -1.29
N THR A 502 -32.13 19.67 -0.90
CA THR A 502 -31.63 19.34 0.44
C THR A 502 -31.58 20.58 1.34
N ALA A 503 -31.27 21.76 0.79
CA ALA A 503 -31.16 22.99 1.55
C ALA A 503 -32.49 23.40 2.24
N ARG A 504 -33.64 23.10 1.64
CA ARG A 504 -34.98 23.33 2.26
C ARG A 504 -35.18 22.59 3.59
N TRP A 505 -34.40 21.53 3.84
CA TRP A 505 -34.43 20.70 5.04
C TRP A 505 -33.29 21.02 6.00
N ASP A 506 -32.55 22.12 5.78
CA ASP A 506 -31.28 22.44 6.45
C ASP A 506 -30.21 21.33 6.28
N MET A 507 -30.23 20.63 5.13
CA MET A 507 -29.32 19.54 4.83
C MET A 507 -28.36 19.86 3.70
N THR A 508 -27.17 19.28 3.79
CA THR A 508 -26.19 19.27 2.69
C THR A 508 -25.84 17.82 2.34
N PRO A 509 -25.70 17.49 1.04
CA PRO A 509 -25.22 16.19 0.64
C PRO A 509 -23.81 15.93 1.19
N GLY A 510 -23.63 14.74 1.73
CA GLY A 510 -22.32 14.18 2.05
C GLY A 510 -21.87 13.18 0.98
N TRP A 511 -21.31 12.05 1.40
CA TRP A 511 -20.93 10.99 0.49
C TRP A 511 -22.17 10.27 -0.08
N ILE A 512 -22.19 10.10 -1.42
CA ILE A 512 -23.22 9.38 -2.15
C ILE A 512 -22.50 8.32 -2.98
N GLY A 513 -22.85 7.05 -2.80
CA GLY A 513 -22.16 5.93 -3.45
C GLY A 513 -22.85 4.60 -3.16
N THR A 514 -22.08 3.51 -3.20
CA THR A 514 -22.54 2.15 -2.85
C THR A 514 -21.97 1.71 -1.52
N ASP A 515 -22.68 0.85 -0.78
CA ASP A 515 -22.17 0.26 0.45
C ASP A 515 -21.02 -0.73 0.13
N ARG A 516 -19.94 -0.70 0.92
CA ARG A 516 -18.82 -1.63 0.74
C ARG A 516 -19.18 -3.09 1.02
N SER A 517 -20.08 -3.31 1.95
CA SER A 517 -20.56 -4.66 2.33
C SER A 517 -21.73 -5.14 1.48
N ASP A 518 -22.40 -4.21 0.78
CA ASP A 518 -23.57 -4.47 -0.06
C ASP A 518 -23.56 -3.55 -1.27
N THR A 519 -22.84 -3.97 -2.30
CA THR A 519 -22.61 -3.18 -3.52
C THR A 519 -23.85 -2.95 -4.38
N ASP A 520 -24.95 -3.62 -4.03
CA ASP A 520 -26.26 -3.49 -4.68
C ASP A 520 -27.18 -2.50 -3.94
N THR A 521 -26.66 -1.82 -2.92
CA THR A 521 -27.37 -0.76 -2.20
C THR A 521 -26.74 0.60 -2.47
N THR A 522 -27.55 1.53 -2.99
CA THR A 522 -27.19 2.95 -3.06
C THR A 522 -27.31 3.59 -1.69
N VAL A 523 -26.27 4.31 -1.27
CA VAL A 523 -26.22 5.02 0.01
C VAL A 523 -26.11 6.52 -0.22
N VAL A 524 -27.03 7.28 0.37
CA VAL A 524 -27.03 8.75 0.36
C VAL A 524 -26.80 9.22 1.79
N ARG A 525 -25.67 9.86 2.05
CA ARG A 525 -25.38 10.50 3.34
C ARG A 525 -25.73 11.97 3.27
N LEU A 526 -26.43 12.44 4.30
CA LEU A 526 -26.88 13.82 4.42
C LEU A 526 -26.40 14.38 5.76
N ARG A 527 -25.91 15.60 5.75
CA ARG A 527 -25.52 16.35 6.95
C ARG A 527 -26.57 17.40 7.23
N TYR A 528 -27.26 17.27 8.35
CA TYR A 528 -28.20 18.27 8.85
C TYR A 528 -27.45 19.30 9.71
N THR A 529 -27.62 20.56 9.40
CA THR A 529 -27.09 21.69 10.19
C THR A 529 -28.20 22.72 10.29
N PRO A 530 -28.87 22.82 11.45
CA PRO A 530 -30.02 23.70 11.58
C PRO A 530 -29.61 25.17 11.38
N SER A 531 -30.41 25.92 10.62
CA SER A 531 -30.23 27.35 10.40
C SER A 531 -30.45 28.17 11.68
N ALA A 532 -31.26 27.65 12.62
CA ALA A 532 -31.52 28.22 13.93
C ALA A 532 -31.39 27.09 15.00
N PRO A 533 -30.17 26.77 15.48
CA PRO A 533 -29.99 25.73 16.47
C PRO A 533 -30.58 26.14 17.83
N PRO A 534 -31.15 25.18 18.61
CA PRO A 534 -31.57 25.47 19.98
C PRO A 534 -30.37 25.97 20.81
N PRO A 535 -30.58 26.81 21.83
CA PRO A 535 -29.52 27.34 22.68
C PRO A 535 -28.65 26.22 23.25
N GLY A 536 -27.32 26.33 23.08
CA GLY A 536 -26.36 25.30 23.57
C GLY A 536 -26.19 24.06 22.71
N THR A 537 -26.85 23.96 21.53
CA THR A 537 -26.84 22.75 20.66
C THR A 537 -26.17 23.00 19.31
N GLY A 538 -25.06 23.72 19.26
CA GLY A 538 -24.32 23.91 18.02
C GLY A 538 -23.79 22.59 17.43
N GLY A 539 -23.63 22.54 16.10
CA GLY A 539 -23.07 21.38 15.40
C GLY A 539 -24.01 20.76 14.35
N SER A 540 -23.69 19.55 13.92
CA SER A 540 -24.41 18.86 12.85
C SER A 540 -24.81 17.45 13.24
N LEU A 541 -25.85 16.91 12.59
CA LEU A 541 -26.25 15.51 12.64
C LEU A 541 -26.02 14.85 11.27
N TYR A 542 -25.74 13.58 11.27
CA TYR A 542 -25.51 12.79 10.06
C TYR A 542 -26.62 11.74 9.90
N PHE A 543 -27.18 11.69 8.70
CA PHE A 543 -28.21 10.76 8.30
C PHE A 543 -27.74 9.92 7.12
N GLU A 544 -28.18 8.66 7.05
CA GLU A 544 -27.88 7.74 5.98
C GLU A 544 -29.19 7.16 5.43
N TRP A 545 -29.39 7.37 4.15
CA TRP A 545 -30.51 6.78 3.43
C TRP A 545 -29.99 5.65 2.53
N ARG A 546 -30.51 4.46 2.70
CA ARG A 546 -30.18 3.27 1.92
C ARG A 546 -31.30 2.97 0.94
N LEU A 547 -30.95 2.83 -0.33
CA LEU A 547 -31.86 2.44 -1.41
C LEU A 547 -31.33 1.13 -2.00
N PRO A 548 -31.99 -0.03 -1.71
CA PRO A 548 -31.64 -1.30 -2.32
C PRO A 548 -31.83 -1.24 -3.85
N ASP A 549 -31.11 -2.11 -4.56
CA ASP A 549 -31.23 -2.24 -6.01
C ASP A 549 -32.52 -3.01 -6.34
N GLU A 550 -33.62 -2.28 -6.44
CA GLU A 550 -34.92 -2.82 -6.84
C GLU A 550 -35.03 -2.84 -8.37
N ASP A 551 -36.02 -3.56 -8.90
CA ASP A 551 -36.31 -3.64 -10.34
C ASP A 551 -36.53 -2.26 -10.95
N GLY A 552 -35.86 -2.02 -12.08
CA GLY A 552 -36.00 -0.81 -12.85
C GLY A 552 -34.68 -0.13 -13.22
N PRO A 553 -34.69 0.75 -14.21
CA PRO A 553 -33.47 1.41 -14.67
C PRO A 553 -32.96 2.41 -13.62
N PRO A 554 -31.62 2.56 -13.48
CA PRO A 554 -30.99 3.46 -12.51
C PRO A 554 -31.53 4.90 -12.57
N ARG A 555 -31.87 5.39 -13.75
CA ARG A 555 -32.45 6.72 -13.97
C ARG A 555 -33.80 6.88 -13.28
N ALA A 556 -34.70 5.92 -13.44
CA ALA A 556 -36.02 5.99 -12.81
C ALA A 556 -35.92 6.00 -11.28
N ARG A 557 -35.00 5.22 -10.72
CA ARG A 557 -34.72 5.16 -9.27
C ARG A 557 -34.15 6.47 -8.76
N ALA A 558 -33.19 7.05 -9.47
CA ALA A 558 -32.63 8.34 -9.13
C ALA A 558 -33.69 9.45 -9.16
N ASP A 559 -34.52 9.48 -10.21
CA ASP A 559 -35.62 10.45 -10.34
C ASP A 559 -36.65 10.28 -9.21
N ALA A 560 -36.97 9.06 -8.81
CA ALA A 560 -37.84 8.78 -7.66
C ALA A 560 -37.22 9.27 -6.34
N ALA A 561 -35.93 9.03 -6.13
CA ALA A 561 -35.19 9.51 -4.97
C ALA A 561 -35.17 11.04 -4.89
N LEU A 562 -34.91 11.73 -5.99
CA LEU A 562 -34.91 13.20 -6.05
C LEU A 562 -36.32 13.77 -5.78
N ARG A 563 -37.38 13.18 -6.35
CA ARG A 563 -38.78 13.56 -6.02
C ARG A 563 -39.10 13.35 -4.56
N ARG A 564 -38.58 12.29 -3.92
CA ARG A 564 -38.79 12.06 -2.48
C ARG A 564 -38.15 13.18 -1.65
N LEU A 565 -36.93 13.59 -1.99
CA LEU A 565 -36.25 14.72 -1.33
C LEU A 565 -36.97 16.07 -1.55
N GLU A 566 -37.69 16.20 -2.65
CA GLU A 566 -38.50 17.40 -2.93
C GLU A 566 -39.74 17.50 -2.03
N THR A 567 -40.33 16.34 -1.65
CA THR A 567 -41.64 16.29 -1.00
C THR A 567 -41.60 15.86 0.45
N GLN A 568 -40.54 15.17 0.89
CA GLN A 568 -40.46 14.57 2.23
C GLN A 568 -39.18 14.98 2.93
N ASP A 569 -39.29 15.34 4.22
CA ASP A 569 -38.11 15.62 5.06
C ASP A 569 -37.26 14.38 5.26
N PRO A 570 -35.99 14.38 4.85
CA PRO A 570 -35.10 13.22 4.99
C PRO A 570 -34.95 12.69 6.42
N LYS A 571 -35.13 13.53 7.42
CA LYS A 571 -35.10 13.11 8.84
C LYS A 571 -36.20 12.09 9.19
N THR A 572 -37.26 11.99 8.37
CA THR A 572 -38.39 11.08 8.60
C THR A 572 -38.16 9.67 8.06
N PHE A 573 -37.24 9.49 7.11
CA PHE A 573 -37.00 8.20 6.45
C PHE A 573 -35.55 7.75 6.39
N ALA A 574 -34.57 8.66 6.59
CA ALA A 574 -33.18 8.30 6.67
C ALA A 574 -32.80 7.93 8.11
N THR A 575 -31.84 7.01 8.26
CA THR A 575 -31.37 6.52 9.56
C THR A 575 -30.37 7.53 10.15
N TYR A 576 -30.59 7.96 11.38
CA TYR A 576 -29.61 8.76 12.12
C TYR A 576 -28.34 7.95 12.41
N ARG A 577 -27.18 8.51 12.14
CA ARG A 577 -25.88 7.84 12.27
C ARG A 577 -24.94 8.45 13.29
N GLY A 578 -25.24 9.65 13.78
CA GLY A 578 -24.41 10.33 14.78
C GLY A 578 -24.34 11.84 14.56
N GLY A 579 -23.51 12.50 15.36
CA GLY A 579 -23.30 13.94 15.34
C GLY A 579 -23.28 14.54 16.74
N ASN A 580 -23.64 15.82 16.87
CA ASN A 580 -23.68 16.50 18.16
C ASN A 580 -24.77 15.89 19.07
N ALA A 581 -24.36 15.39 20.25
CA ALA A 581 -25.25 14.66 21.15
C ALA A 581 -26.39 15.55 21.70
N ALA A 582 -26.10 16.78 22.08
CA ALA A 582 -27.10 17.70 22.62
C ALA A 582 -28.16 18.09 21.55
N LEU A 583 -27.71 18.30 20.30
CA LEU A 583 -28.61 18.54 19.17
C LEU A 583 -29.47 17.31 18.87
N ALA A 584 -28.87 16.10 18.88
CA ALA A 584 -29.61 14.86 18.67
C ALA A 584 -30.71 14.66 19.73
N GLU A 585 -30.39 14.86 20.99
CA GLU A 585 -31.34 14.73 22.10
C GLU A 585 -32.48 15.75 21.98
N SER A 586 -32.15 17.01 21.64
CA SER A 586 -33.16 18.07 21.44
C SER A 586 -34.17 17.78 20.31
N LEU A 587 -33.77 16.94 19.34
CA LEU A 587 -34.59 16.49 18.20
C LEU A 587 -35.18 15.08 18.39
N GLY A 588 -34.97 14.45 19.57
CA GLY A 588 -35.51 13.13 19.88
C GLY A 588 -34.76 11.96 19.22
N HIS A 589 -33.56 12.19 18.68
CA HIS A 589 -32.72 11.11 18.15
C HIS A 589 -31.88 10.46 19.24
N ARG A 590 -31.92 9.11 19.30
CA ARG A 590 -31.05 8.35 20.19
C ARG A 590 -29.75 7.98 19.46
N PRO A 591 -28.59 8.06 20.14
CA PRO A 591 -27.34 7.63 19.53
C PRO A 591 -27.44 6.14 19.12
N PRO A 592 -26.89 5.76 17.96
CA PRO A 592 -26.82 4.36 17.57
C PRO A 592 -26.01 3.58 18.61
N PRO A 593 -26.33 2.29 18.85
CA PRO A 593 -25.52 1.45 19.72
C PRO A 593 -24.07 1.44 19.21
N PRO A 594 -23.08 1.40 20.12
CA PRO A 594 -21.68 1.35 19.70
C PRO A 594 -21.48 0.12 18.81
N ALA A 595 -20.78 0.31 17.68
CA ALA A 595 -20.43 -0.80 16.80
C ALA A 595 -19.68 -1.88 17.61
N PRO A 596 -19.99 -3.17 17.42
CA PRO A 596 -19.23 -4.24 18.08
C PRO A 596 -17.74 -4.04 17.72
N ARG A 597 -16.89 -4.00 18.75
CA ARG A 597 -15.45 -3.90 18.54
C ARG A 597 -15.00 -5.17 17.83
N ALA A 598 -14.53 -5.02 16.58
CA ALA A 598 -13.95 -6.09 15.80
C ALA A 598 -12.57 -6.52 16.34
#